data_906b1eea5152e70330632698247b4550
#
_entry.id   906b1eea5152e70330632698247b4550
#
_cell.length_a   1.000
_cell.length_b   1.000
_cell.length_c   1.000
_cell.angle_alpha   90.00
_cell.angle_beta   90.00
_cell.angle_gamma   90.00
#
_symmetry.space_group_name_H-M   'P 1'
#
loop_
_entity.id
_entity.type
_entity.pdbx_description
1 polymer ?
#
loop_
_entity_poly.entity_id
_entity_poly.type
_entity_poly.pdbx_seq_one_letter_code
_entity_poly.pdbx_strand_id
1 'polypeptide(L)'
;STKKRKDFLCDQLKNWPSLFNFLNQKDFCCMPLPNIYPTMNYDPTEGGLFFYSLEVARTLQSLTTHMSLTWKREESPLLIGLLHAIWILDDYYCVPFGDSQEQLGLLRNESPIYPPGYGDKSLILLMNHIDLTEEEKLCILYHRGAFTEMQYWKYYCKAIKKNQNVLFTHTAICSVIF
;
A
#
# COMPACT_ATOMS: atom_id res chain seq x y z
N SER A 1 -5.11 -8.81 16.96
CA SER A 1 -4.18 -7.99 17.77
C SER A 1 -2.98 -7.55 16.95
N THR A 2 -2.33 -6.51 17.41
CA THR A 2 -1.13 -6.00 16.76
C THR A 2 -0.04 -7.06 16.67
N LYS A 3 0.14 -7.86 17.71
CA LYS A 3 1.12 -8.94 17.70
C LYS A 3 0.85 -9.96 16.59
N LYS A 4 -0.40 -10.38 16.43
CA LYS A 4 -0.77 -11.33 15.38
C LYS A 4 -0.51 -10.76 13.99
N ARG A 5 -0.81 -9.46 13.79
CA ARG A 5 -0.55 -8.79 12.51
C ARG A 5 0.95 -8.71 12.23
N LYS A 6 1.76 -8.38 13.23
CA LYS A 6 3.22 -8.34 13.09
C LYS A 6 3.79 -9.73 12.79
N ASP A 7 3.32 -10.77 13.47
CA ASP A 7 3.76 -12.14 13.23
C ASP A 7 3.41 -12.58 11.81
N PHE A 8 2.20 -12.29 11.36
CA PHE A 8 1.78 -12.57 9.99
C PHE A 8 2.67 -11.85 8.98
N LEU A 9 2.89 -10.55 9.17
CA LEU A 9 3.71 -9.75 8.26
C LEU A 9 5.16 -10.25 8.23
N CYS A 10 5.71 -10.59 9.38
CA CYS A 10 7.06 -11.15 9.48
C CYS A 10 7.20 -12.43 8.66
N ASP A 11 6.22 -13.32 8.75
CA ASP A 11 6.21 -14.56 7.98
C ASP A 11 6.10 -14.28 6.47
N GLN A 12 5.21 -13.39 6.07
CA GLN A 12 5.04 -13.04 4.66
C GLN A 12 6.28 -12.39 4.05
N LEU A 13 7.02 -11.63 4.84
CA LEU A 13 8.20 -10.88 4.40
C LEU A 13 9.52 -11.51 4.87
N LYS A 14 9.52 -12.80 5.18
CA LYS A 14 10.71 -13.50 5.70
C LYS A 14 11.93 -13.38 4.79
N ASN A 15 11.74 -13.25 3.49
CA ASN A 15 12.82 -13.07 2.52
C ASN A 15 13.29 -11.62 2.40
N TRP A 16 12.62 -10.68 3.09
CA TRP A 16 12.93 -9.26 3.06
C TRP A 16 12.95 -8.68 4.48
N PRO A 17 13.93 -9.09 5.31
CA PRO A 17 13.96 -8.67 6.73
C PRO A 17 14.14 -7.17 6.91
N SER A 18 14.90 -6.50 6.02
CA SER A 18 15.03 -5.05 6.07
C SER A 18 13.69 -4.35 5.83
N LEU A 19 12.91 -4.85 4.89
CA LEU A 19 11.56 -4.32 4.61
C LEU A 19 10.65 -4.50 5.82
N PHE A 20 10.63 -5.70 6.40
CA PHE A 20 9.83 -5.95 7.61
C PHE A 20 10.21 -4.99 8.74
N ASN A 21 11.51 -4.83 9.01
CA ASN A 21 11.99 -3.93 10.05
C ASN A 21 11.58 -2.48 9.80
N PHE A 22 11.67 -2.02 8.56
CA PHE A 22 11.23 -0.68 8.17
C PHE A 22 9.74 -0.48 8.44
N LEU A 23 8.91 -1.40 7.96
CA LEU A 23 7.46 -1.31 8.15
C LEU A 23 7.08 -1.36 9.63
N ASN A 24 7.75 -2.21 10.40
CA ASN A 24 7.50 -2.34 11.83
C ASN A 24 7.88 -1.07 12.60
N GLN A 25 9.00 -0.44 12.24
CA GLN A 25 9.44 0.82 12.86
C GLN A 25 8.49 1.98 12.54
N LYS A 26 7.80 1.93 11.41
CA LYS A 26 6.84 2.95 10.97
C LYS A 26 5.40 2.65 11.40
N ASP A 27 5.21 1.65 12.26
CA ASP A 27 3.90 1.30 12.81
C ASP A 27 2.88 0.84 11.76
N PHE A 28 3.33 0.22 10.67
CA PHE A 28 2.46 -0.26 9.60
C PHE A 28 1.30 -1.13 10.13
N CYS A 29 1.58 -1.99 11.11
CA CYS A 29 0.57 -2.92 11.65
C CYS A 29 -0.44 -2.27 12.61
N CYS A 30 -0.16 -1.07 13.09
CA CYS A 30 -1.06 -0.33 14.00
C CYS A 30 -1.72 0.87 13.33
N MET A 31 -1.17 1.39 12.25
CA MET A 31 -1.60 2.63 11.61
C MET A 31 -3.08 2.58 11.24
N PRO A 32 -3.91 3.52 11.70
CA PRO A 32 -5.26 3.68 11.15
C PRO A 32 -5.20 4.06 9.67
N LEU A 33 -6.28 3.82 8.94
CA LEU A 33 -6.37 4.19 7.54
C LEU A 33 -6.92 5.61 7.39
N PRO A 34 -6.13 6.55 6.88
CA PRO A 34 -6.64 7.89 6.60
C PRO A 34 -7.58 7.90 5.39
N ASN A 35 -8.26 9.02 5.19
CA ASN A 35 -9.12 9.21 4.02
C ASN A 35 -8.24 9.45 2.78
N ILE A 36 -8.02 8.40 1.99
CA ILE A 36 -7.09 8.42 0.84
C ILE A 36 -7.78 8.52 -0.53
N TYR A 37 -9.12 8.45 -0.57
CA TYR A 37 -9.92 8.59 -1.78
C TYR A 37 -11.17 9.43 -1.51
N PRO A 38 -11.72 10.12 -2.54
CA PRO A 38 -12.78 11.12 -2.33
C PRO A 38 -14.05 10.62 -1.63
N THR A 39 -14.42 9.36 -1.81
CA THR A 39 -15.64 8.80 -1.23
C THR A 39 -15.36 7.88 -0.04
N MET A 40 -14.11 7.78 0.35
CA MET A 40 -13.67 6.92 1.43
C MET A 40 -13.71 7.67 2.77
N ASN A 41 -14.22 7.03 3.81
CA ASN A 41 -14.19 7.58 5.15
C ASN A 41 -12.91 7.20 5.88
N TYR A 42 -12.50 8.06 6.81
CA TYR A 42 -11.42 7.76 7.72
C TYR A 42 -11.79 6.55 8.59
N ASP A 43 -10.89 5.59 8.68
CA ASP A 43 -11.04 4.42 9.54
C ASP A 43 -10.11 4.56 10.75
N PRO A 44 -10.64 4.95 11.95
CA PRO A 44 -9.83 5.13 13.15
C PRO A 44 -9.40 3.82 13.80
N THR A 45 -9.80 2.68 13.24
CA THR A 45 -9.47 1.37 13.80
C THR A 45 -7.97 1.12 13.77
N GLU A 46 -7.41 0.63 14.87
CA GLU A 46 -6.04 0.17 14.91
C GLU A 46 -5.82 -0.91 13.86
N GLY A 47 -4.79 -0.73 13.03
CA GLY A 47 -4.47 -1.67 11.97
C GLY A 47 -5.27 -1.47 10.68
N GLY A 48 -6.03 -0.38 10.55
CA GLY A 48 -6.83 -0.11 9.36
C GLY A 48 -5.99 -0.15 8.08
N LEU A 49 -4.80 0.44 8.09
CA LEU A 49 -3.89 0.39 6.94
C LEU A 49 -3.46 -1.05 6.61
N PHE A 50 -3.12 -1.84 7.62
CA PHE A 50 -2.74 -3.24 7.43
C PHE A 50 -3.89 -4.04 6.79
N PHE A 51 -5.10 -3.93 7.33
CA PHE A 51 -6.26 -4.67 6.83
C PHE A 51 -6.63 -4.25 5.40
N TYR A 52 -6.60 -2.96 5.12
CA TYR A 52 -6.82 -2.45 3.76
C TYR A 52 -5.79 -3.02 2.79
N SER A 53 -4.52 -2.92 3.13
CA SER A 53 -3.42 -3.38 2.28
C SER A 53 -3.49 -4.88 2.03
N LEU A 54 -3.78 -5.66 3.07
CA LEU A 54 -3.95 -7.11 2.95
C LEU A 54 -5.15 -7.48 2.09
N GLU A 55 -6.26 -6.74 2.23
CA GLU A 55 -7.45 -6.98 1.42
C GLU A 55 -7.20 -6.69 -0.05
N VAL A 56 -6.47 -5.63 -0.37
CA VAL A 56 -6.04 -5.35 -1.75
C VAL A 56 -5.16 -6.48 -2.28
N ALA A 57 -4.20 -6.95 -1.48
CA ALA A 57 -3.33 -8.06 -1.87
C ALA A 57 -4.14 -9.32 -2.17
N ARG A 58 -5.07 -9.68 -1.31
CA ARG A 58 -5.93 -10.86 -1.49
C ARG A 58 -6.84 -10.73 -2.71
N THR A 59 -7.37 -9.54 -2.95
CA THR A 59 -8.21 -9.26 -4.13
C THR A 59 -7.38 -9.42 -5.39
N LEU A 60 -6.14 -8.90 -5.40
CA LEU A 60 -5.26 -9.04 -6.56
C LEU A 60 -4.85 -10.50 -6.80
N GLN A 61 -4.63 -11.27 -5.74
CA GLN A 61 -4.40 -12.71 -5.84
C GLN A 61 -5.61 -13.44 -6.43
N SER A 62 -6.81 -13.06 -6.01
CA SER A 62 -8.07 -13.62 -6.53
C SER A 62 -8.24 -13.29 -8.02
N LEU A 63 -8.02 -12.05 -8.41
CA LEU A 63 -8.04 -11.65 -9.83
C LEU A 63 -7.01 -12.43 -10.64
N THR A 64 -5.83 -12.65 -10.08
CA THR A 64 -4.77 -13.42 -10.73
C THR A 64 -5.25 -14.83 -11.06
N THR A 65 -5.90 -15.49 -10.12
CA THR A 65 -6.43 -16.84 -10.33
C THR A 65 -7.60 -16.85 -11.33
N HIS A 66 -8.58 -15.97 -11.15
CA HIS A 66 -9.82 -15.99 -11.96
C HIS A 66 -9.60 -15.51 -13.40
N MET A 67 -8.66 -14.59 -13.61
CA MET A 67 -8.37 -14.02 -14.92
C MET A 67 -7.09 -14.57 -15.54
N SER A 68 -6.46 -15.54 -14.89
CA SER A 68 -5.21 -16.16 -15.35
C SER A 68 -4.12 -15.12 -15.63
N LEU A 69 -3.96 -14.17 -14.72
CA LEU A 69 -2.91 -13.16 -14.85
C LEU A 69 -1.54 -13.79 -14.62
N THR A 70 -0.55 -13.32 -15.33
CA THR A 70 0.85 -13.77 -15.18
C THR A 70 1.70 -12.63 -14.60
N TRP A 71 2.59 -12.98 -13.70
CA TRP A 71 3.49 -12.07 -13.01
C TRP A 71 4.94 -12.52 -13.20
N LYS A 72 5.87 -11.57 -13.15
CA LYS A 72 7.31 -11.87 -13.20
C LYS A 72 7.75 -12.76 -12.05
N ARG A 73 7.14 -12.62 -10.89
CA ARG A 73 7.32 -13.53 -9.76
C ARG A 73 6.01 -13.72 -9.01
N GLU A 74 5.90 -14.87 -8.37
CA GLU A 74 4.67 -15.30 -7.71
C GLU A 74 4.26 -14.35 -6.57
N GLU A 75 5.22 -13.75 -5.89
CA GLU A 75 4.99 -12.88 -4.74
C GLU A 75 4.46 -11.49 -5.11
N SER A 76 4.47 -11.12 -6.39
CA SER A 76 4.12 -9.77 -6.83
C SER A 76 2.76 -9.28 -6.34
N PRO A 77 1.65 -10.04 -6.46
CA PRO A 77 0.36 -9.56 -5.97
C PRO A 77 0.36 -9.22 -4.48
N LEU A 78 1.00 -10.05 -3.67
CA LEU A 78 1.11 -9.81 -2.23
C LEU A 78 1.92 -8.55 -1.95
N LEU A 79 3.09 -8.42 -2.59
CA LEU A 79 3.98 -7.27 -2.38
C LEU A 79 3.32 -5.97 -2.83
N ILE A 80 2.69 -5.96 -3.99
CA ILE A 80 2.00 -4.77 -4.50
C ILE A 80 0.88 -4.35 -3.55
N GLY A 81 0.05 -5.30 -3.12
CA GLY A 81 -1.05 -5.02 -2.18
C GLY A 81 -0.56 -4.46 -0.86
N LEU A 82 0.46 -5.08 -0.27
CA LEU A 82 0.99 -4.65 1.03
C LEU A 82 1.75 -3.32 0.96
N LEU A 83 2.36 -2.99 -0.19
CA LEU A 83 3.35 -1.92 -0.27
C LEU A 83 2.88 -0.68 -1.03
N HIS A 84 1.78 -0.73 -1.78
CA HIS A 84 1.37 0.40 -2.61
C HIS A 84 1.05 1.67 -1.81
N ALA A 85 0.52 1.53 -0.61
CA ALA A 85 0.04 2.66 0.19
C ALA A 85 0.99 3.06 1.33
N ILE A 86 2.25 2.61 1.32
CA ILE A 86 3.17 2.93 2.41
C ILE A 86 3.61 4.40 2.45
N TRP A 87 3.30 5.19 1.42
CA TRP A 87 3.44 6.64 1.47
C TRP A 87 2.73 7.24 2.69
N ILE A 88 1.67 6.59 3.17
CA ILE A 88 0.93 6.98 4.38
C ILE A 88 1.85 7.01 5.60
N LEU A 89 2.83 6.11 5.67
CA LEU A 89 3.75 6.01 6.81
C LEU A 89 4.69 7.23 6.95
N ASP A 90 4.90 7.98 5.87
CA ASP A 90 5.66 9.22 5.91
C ASP A 90 4.76 10.43 6.11
N ASP A 91 3.54 10.39 5.56
CA ASP A 91 2.60 11.51 5.65
C ASP A 91 1.90 11.62 7.00
N TYR A 92 1.83 10.50 7.74
CA TYR A 92 1.11 10.42 9.00
C TYR A 92 1.91 9.65 10.03
N TYR A 93 1.61 9.91 11.30
CA TYR A 93 1.99 9.05 12.42
C TYR A 93 0.81 8.88 13.35
N CYS A 94 0.78 7.77 14.09
CA CYS A 94 -0.30 7.50 15.01
C CYS A 94 0.11 7.81 16.45
N VAL A 95 -0.86 8.29 17.22
CA VAL A 95 -0.68 8.59 18.63
C VAL A 95 -1.86 8.01 19.40
N PRO A 96 -1.68 7.65 20.70
CA PRO A 96 -2.80 7.28 21.55
C PRO A 96 -3.84 8.40 21.58
N PHE A 97 -5.11 8.03 21.46
CA PHE A 97 -6.22 8.98 21.50
C PHE A 97 -7.12 8.68 22.70
N GLY A 98 -7.23 9.66 23.60
CA GLY A 98 -8.03 9.52 24.81
C GLY A 98 -7.43 8.55 25.83
N ASP A 99 -8.25 8.09 26.78
CA ASP A 99 -7.85 7.18 27.85
C ASP A 99 -7.86 5.70 27.41
N SER A 100 -8.33 5.44 26.19
CA SER A 100 -8.41 4.09 25.63
C SER A 100 -7.16 3.78 24.83
N GLN A 101 -6.47 2.68 25.17
CA GLN A 101 -5.33 2.17 24.40
C GLN A 101 -5.73 1.56 23.05
N GLU A 102 -7.04 1.41 22.80
CA GLU A 102 -7.57 0.78 21.60
C GLU A 102 -7.86 1.78 20.48
N GLN A 103 -7.86 3.09 20.79
CA GLN A 103 -8.10 4.13 19.80
C GLN A 103 -6.81 4.91 19.52
N LEU A 104 -6.44 4.94 18.25
CA LEU A 104 -5.29 5.70 17.79
C LEU A 104 -5.77 6.86 16.94
N GLY A 105 -5.25 8.05 17.23
CA GLY A 105 -5.42 9.22 16.40
C GLY A 105 -4.34 9.27 15.32
N LEU A 106 -4.68 9.82 14.17
CA LEU A 106 -3.72 10.15 13.13
C LEU A 106 -3.35 11.62 13.22
N LEU A 107 -2.05 11.88 13.23
CA LEU A 107 -1.51 13.22 13.05
C LEU A 107 -0.77 13.30 11.74
N ARG A 108 -0.96 14.41 11.03
CA ARG A 108 -0.19 14.67 9.82
C ARG A 108 1.25 14.99 10.18
N ASN A 109 2.17 14.40 9.46
CA ASN A 109 3.59 14.75 9.55
C ASN A 109 3.78 16.14 8.91
N GLU A 110 4.11 17.14 9.72
CA GLU A 110 4.26 18.53 9.26
C GLU A 110 5.64 18.79 8.64
N SER A 111 6.58 17.86 8.79
CA SER A 111 7.95 18.00 8.29
C SER A 111 8.41 16.75 7.53
N PRO A 112 7.67 16.31 6.51
CA PRO A 112 8.11 15.16 5.73
C PRO A 112 9.39 15.51 4.96
N ILE A 113 10.28 14.53 4.84
CA ILE A 113 11.53 14.70 4.09
C ILE A 113 11.24 14.70 2.59
N TYR A 114 10.28 13.90 2.15
CA TYR A 114 9.93 13.76 0.74
C TYR A 114 8.75 14.64 0.37
N PRO A 115 8.70 15.16 -0.89
CA PRO A 115 7.55 15.93 -1.36
C PRO A 115 6.26 15.10 -1.32
N PRO A 116 5.09 15.75 -1.32
CA PRO A 116 3.82 15.05 -1.45
C PRO A 116 3.80 14.12 -2.65
N GLY A 117 3.22 12.93 -2.48
CA GLY A 117 3.13 11.93 -3.53
C GLY A 117 2.39 10.71 -3.02
N TYR A 118 2.22 9.75 -3.90
CA TYR A 118 1.54 8.51 -3.62
C TYR A 118 2.40 7.32 -4.02
N GLY A 119 2.18 6.72 -5.18
CA GLY A 119 2.96 5.58 -5.63
C GLY A 119 4.45 5.90 -5.81
N ASP A 120 4.77 7.07 -6.31
CA ASP A 120 6.15 7.57 -6.43
C ASP A 120 6.82 7.65 -5.05
N LYS A 121 6.12 8.18 -4.06
CA LYS A 121 6.62 8.28 -2.69
C LYS A 121 6.80 6.89 -2.06
N SER A 122 5.84 5.98 -2.27
CA SER A 122 5.97 4.60 -1.81
C SER A 122 7.23 3.94 -2.38
N LEU A 123 7.51 4.13 -3.66
CA LEU A 123 8.72 3.57 -4.29
C LEU A 123 10.00 4.14 -3.71
N ILE A 124 10.04 5.45 -3.46
CA ILE A 124 11.21 6.07 -2.83
C ILE A 124 11.48 5.47 -1.44
N LEU A 125 10.43 5.29 -0.65
CA LEU A 125 10.55 4.70 0.68
C LEU A 125 11.00 3.24 0.65
N LEU A 126 10.65 2.51 -0.41
CA LEU A 126 10.95 1.07 -0.55
C LEU A 126 12.35 0.80 -1.10
N MET A 127 12.95 1.75 -1.80
CA MET A 127 14.14 1.49 -2.63
C MET A 127 15.35 0.94 -1.86
N ASN A 128 15.45 1.22 -0.56
CA ASN A 128 16.55 0.73 0.27
C ASN A 128 16.22 -0.57 1.01
N HIS A 129 15.03 -1.11 0.83
CA HIS A 129 14.54 -2.24 1.63
C HIS A 129 14.13 -3.46 0.82
N ILE A 130 13.85 -3.28 -0.45
CA ILE A 130 13.46 -4.38 -1.33
C ILE A 130 13.82 -4.02 -2.77
N ASP A 131 14.26 -5.04 -3.51
CA ASP A 131 14.49 -4.93 -4.95
C ASP A 131 13.21 -5.38 -5.68
N LEU A 132 12.46 -4.41 -6.18
CA LEU A 132 11.20 -4.65 -6.88
C LEU A 132 11.46 -4.89 -8.38
N THR A 133 10.65 -5.76 -8.99
CA THR A 133 10.63 -5.90 -10.44
C THR A 133 10.08 -4.64 -11.09
N GLU A 134 10.38 -4.41 -12.37
CA GLU A 134 9.81 -3.28 -13.11
C GLU A 134 8.28 -3.32 -13.09
N GLU A 135 7.69 -4.51 -13.26
CA GLU A 135 6.25 -4.71 -13.19
C GLU A 135 5.67 -4.24 -11.85
N GLU A 136 6.29 -4.65 -10.74
CA GLU A 136 5.86 -4.23 -9.40
C GLU A 136 5.98 -2.72 -9.23
N LYS A 137 7.06 -2.13 -9.72
CA LYS A 137 7.25 -0.67 -9.68
C LYS A 137 6.14 0.07 -10.44
N LEU A 138 5.79 -0.40 -11.64
CA LEU A 138 4.73 0.22 -12.43
C LEU A 138 3.36 0.10 -11.75
N CYS A 139 3.06 -1.06 -11.18
CA CYS A 139 1.81 -1.28 -10.46
C CYS A 139 1.68 -0.36 -9.23
N ILE A 140 2.76 -0.21 -8.48
CA ILE A 140 2.80 0.68 -7.30
C ILE A 140 2.74 2.14 -7.74
N LEU A 141 3.54 2.52 -8.73
CA LEU A 141 3.63 3.90 -9.21
C LEU A 141 2.26 4.43 -9.65
N TYR A 142 1.50 3.63 -10.37
CA TYR A 142 0.22 4.03 -10.94
C TYR A 142 -1.00 3.46 -10.22
N HIS A 143 -0.84 3.06 -8.95
CA HIS A 143 -1.95 2.41 -8.22
C HIS A 143 -3.19 3.28 -8.08
N ARG A 144 -3.05 4.60 -8.13
CA ARG A 144 -4.20 5.49 -8.04
C ARG A 144 -5.06 5.49 -9.31
N GLY A 145 -4.55 5.03 -10.44
CA GLY A 145 -5.32 4.76 -11.65
C GLY A 145 -6.21 5.93 -12.08
N ALA A 146 -7.53 5.74 -12.02
CA ALA A 146 -8.51 6.76 -12.39
C ALA A 146 -8.40 8.06 -11.57
N PHE A 147 -7.78 8.02 -10.39
CA PHE A 147 -7.56 9.19 -9.54
C PHE A 147 -6.21 9.86 -9.78
N THR A 148 -5.48 9.41 -10.79
CA THR A 148 -4.24 10.05 -11.24
C THR A 148 -4.55 11.44 -11.81
N GLU A 149 -3.70 12.42 -11.52
CA GLU A 149 -3.86 13.76 -12.07
C GLU A 149 -3.85 13.73 -13.60
N MET A 150 -4.73 14.52 -14.21
CA MET A 150 -4.97 14.49 -15.65
C MET A 150 -3.71 14.66 -16.49
N GLN A 151 -2.77 15.48 -16.05
CA GLN A 151 -1.49 15.69 -16.74
C GLN A 151 -0.64 14.43 -16.86
N TYR A 152 -0.88 13.42 -15.99
CA TYR A 152 -0.13 12.17 -15.99
C TYR A 152 -0.89 10.99 -16.60
N TRP A 153 -2.11 11.20 -17.07
CA TRP A 153 -2.94 10.13 -17.64
C TRP A 153 -2.29 9.41 -18.81
N LYS A 154 -1.58 10.15 -19.67
CA LYS A 154 -0.89 9.53 -20.82
C LYS A 154 0.16 8.52 -20.38
N TYR A 155 0.83 8.78 -19.24
CA TYR A 155 1.84 7.86 -18.71
C TYR A 155 1.20 6.62 -18.11
N TYR A 156 0.09 6.80 -17.41
CA TYR A 156 -0.71 5.69 -16.89
C TYR A 156 -1.21 4.80 -18.03
N CYS A 157 -1.75 5.36 -19.08
CA CYS A 157 -2.20 4.61 -20.25
C CYS A 157 -1.06 3.85 -20.93
N LYS A 158 0.13 4.45 -21.04
CA LYS A 158 1.32 3.77 -21.58
C LYS A 158 1.75 2.61 -20.68
N ALA A 159 1.67 2.79 -19.37
CA ALA A 159 2.01 1.74 -18.42
C ALA A 159 1.07 0.53 -18.55
N ILE A 160 -0.24 0.76 -18.66
CA ILE A 160 -1.23 -0.29 -18.90
C ILE A 160 -0.91 -1.04 -20.20
N LYS A 161 -0.60 -0.31 -21.26
CA LYS A 161 -0.25 -0.90 -22.56
C LYS A 161 0.99 -1.78 -22.47
N LYS A 162 1.96 -1.36 -21.68
CA LYS A 162 3.18 -2.15 -21.45
C LYS A 162 2.90 -3.37 -20.59
N ASN A 163 2.07 -3.22 -19.55
CA ASN A 163 1.74 -4.30 -18.62
C ASN A 163 0.32 -4.11 -18.07
N GLN A 164 -0.60 -5.00 -18.47
CA GLN A 164 -2.00 -4.93 -18.08
C GLN A 164 -2.20 -5.07 -16.55
N ASN A 165 -1.25 -5.64 -15.82
CA ASN A 165 -1.36 -5.80 -14.36
C ASN A 165 -1.38 -4.44 -13.64
N VAL A 166 -0.94 -3.37 -14.27
CA VAL A 166 -1.11 -2.00 -13.79
C VAL A 166 -2.62 -1.67 -13.65
N LEU A 167 -3.42 -2.03 -14.65
CA LEU A 167 -4.87 -1.84 -14.59
C LEU A 167 -5.51 -2.72 -13.53
N PHE A 168 -5.13 -3.99 -13.45
CA PHE A 168 -5.71 -4.93 -12.49
C PHE A 168 -5.36 -4.59 -11.05
N THR A 169 -4.21 -3.98 -10.80
CA THR A 169 -3.86 -3.44 -9.49
C THR A 169 -4.87 -2.36 -9.07
N HIS A 170 -5.15 -1.42 -9.95
CA HIS A 170 -6.15 -0.38 -9.67
C HIS A 170 -7.55 -0.98 -9.50
N THR A 171 -7.91 -1.97 -10.31
CA THR A 171 -9.18 -2.68 -10.20
C THR A 171 -9.32 -3.32 -8.81
N ALA A 172 -8.27 -3.97 -8.31
CA ALA A 172 -8.28 -4.57 -6.98
C ALA A 172 -8.52 -3.51 -5.90
N ILE A 173 -7.85 -2.37 -5.99
CA ILE A 173 -8.03 -1.25 -5.05
C ILE A 173 -9.48 -0.76 -5.07
N CYS A 174 -10.04 -0.50 -6.25
CA CYS A 174 -11.42 -0.04 -6.39
C CYS A 174 -12.42 -1.04 -5.81
N SER A 175 -12.17 -2.34 -5.97
CA SER A 175 -13.01 -3.40 -5.40
C SER A 175 -13.04 -3.36 -3.87
N VAL A 176 -11.96 -2.92 -3.26
CA VAL A 176 -11.86 -2.84 -1.80
C VAL A 176 -12.50 -1.57 -1.25
N ILE A 177 -12.28 -0.42 -1.90
CA ILE A 177 -12.71 0.89 -1.38
C ILE A 177 -14.13 1.27 -1.78
N PHE A 178 -14.69 0.68 -2.82
CA PHE A 178 -16.03 0.93 -3.31
C PHE A 178 -16.87 -0.33 -3.23
#